data_6a49427c6eb0ddc6ba5309c69b4d0b44
#
_entry.id   6a49427c6eb0ddc6ba5309c69b4d0b44
#
_cell.length_a   1.000
_cell.length_b   1.000
_cell.length_c   1.000
_cell.angle_alpha   90.00
_cell.angle_beta   90.00
_cell.angle_gamma   90.00
#
_symmetry.space_group_name_H-M   'P 1'
#
loop_
_entity.id
_entity.type
_entity.pdbx_description
1 polymer ?
#
loop_
_entity_poly.entity_id
_entity_poly.type
_entity_poly.pdbx_seq_one_letter_code
_entity_poly.pdbx_strand_id
1 'polypeptide(L)'
;MRTLVFFAGLVLTGALIFTIVSFSAAPAAAPPATAAAQPLETLQERLKRLPRDHRGWAELASQYVDQARVTGDPSYYVKAEGAARTAAGLDPDDDAVLTARAALAAGRHEFAEAARLAGRAVAANPYSAAAHGVLADARTQLGDLKGAARAVDRMLELQPGVAAFARASYAAELRGDQDGARRYLEYAHEDAWLPADLAYVRHYLGELALHVGDLATARSWYARALQADPSFTPALAGQARASALGGDLRQALDLYQRVVTRLPLPQYLVEQGEVQIKAGLRPDWTLLDAQRRLLAAAGVGDDLTAAEFEADHRDPERAVRYARAEYARHP
;
A
#
# COMPACT_ATOMS: atom_id res chain seq x y z
N MET A 1 -12.36 14.53 -30.39
CA MET A 1 -12.06 15.17 -29.09
C MET A 1 -12.59 14.35 -27.89
N ARG A 2 -12.30 13.04 -27.85
CA ARG A 2 -12.73 12.13 -26.76
C ARG A 2 -11.57 11.35 -26.13
N THR A 3 -10.32 11.72 -26.43
CA THR A 3 -9.14 10.91 -26.09
C THR A 3 -8.31 11.47 -24.92
N LEU A 4 -8.70 12.59 -24.31
CA LEU A 4 -7.92 13.23 -23.23
C LEU A 4 -8.47 13.02 -21.83
N VAL A 5 -9.64 12.40 -21.68
CA VAL A 5 -10.30 12.21 -20.37
C VAL A 5 -9.86 10.89 -19.70
N PHE A 6 -9.40 9.92 -20.48
CA PHE A 6 -9.09 8.56 -20.00
C PHE A 6 -7.83 8.42 -19.13
N PHE A 7 -6.89 9.36 -19.21
CA PHE A 7 -5.65 9.26 -18.42
C PHE A 7 -5.69 10.00 -17.08
N ALA A 8 -6.66 10.88 -16.85
CA ALA A 8 -6.80 11.55 -15.57
C ALA A 8 -7.34 10.62 -14.45
N GLY A 9 -8.16 9.62 -14.82
CA GLY A 9 -8.67 8.61 -13.88
C GLY A 9 -7.59 7.62 -13.44
N LEU A 10 -6.69 7.23 -14.34
CA LEU A 10 -5.63 6.25 -14.07
C LEU A 10 -4.56 6.78 -13.10
N VAL A 11 -4.38 8.10 -13.03
CA VAL A 11 -3.42 8.74 -12.12
C VAL A 11 -3.92 8.73 -10.67
N LEU A 12 -5.24 8.74 -10.46
CA LEU A 12 -5.83 8.72 -9.11
C LEU A 12 -5.87 7.31 -8.50
N THR A 13 -5.95 6.26 -9.29
CA THR A 13 -5.97 4.88 -8.78
C THR A 13 -4.59 4.36 -8.36
N GLY A 14 -3.52 4.87 -8.93
CA GLY A 14 -2.15 4.55 -8.49
C GLY A 14 -1.80 5.06 -7.08
N ALA A 15 -2.50 6.07 -6.58
CA ALA A 15 -2.27 6.67 -5.26
C ALA A 15 -2.94 5.90 -4.11
N LEU A 16 -3.86 4.96 -4.39
CA LEU A 16 -4.68 4.30 -3.36
C LEU A 16 -4.01 3.10 -2.67
N ILE A 17 -2.83 2.67 -3.10
CA ILE A 17 -2.07 1.66 -2.39
C ILE A 17 -0.97 2.34 -1.58
N PHE A 18 -1.37 3.15 -0.60
CA PHE A 18 -0.46 3.52 0.46
C PHE A 18 -0.21 2.27 1.30
N THR A 19 0.86 1.59 0.94
CA THR A 19 1.32 0.42 1.66
C THR A 19 1.73 0.86 3.06
N ILE A 20 0.97 0.42 4.06
CA ILE A 20 1.40 0.47 5.45
C ILE A 20 2.68 -0.36 5.52
N VAL A 21 3.81 0.30 5.39
CA VAL A 21 5.09 -0.31 5.69
C VAL A 21 5.24 -0.21 7.21
N SER A 22 4.92 -1.29 7.89
CA SER A 22 5.28 -1.44 9.30
C SER A 22 6.78 -1.73 9.34
N PHE A 23 7.59 -0.67 9.24
CA PHE A 23 9.00 -0.78 9.57
C PHE A 23 9.16 -0.75 11.08
N SER A 24 9.73 -1.82 11.64
CA SER A 24 10.36 -1.76 12.96
C SER A 24 11.60 -0.90 12.81
N ALA A 25 11.46 0.40 13.06
CA ALA A 25 12.56 1.33 13.00
C ALA A 25 13.30 1.39 14.32
N ALA A 26 14.60 1.47 14.24
CA ALA A 26 15.51 1.66 15.36
C ALA A 26 15.73 3.12 15.72
N PRO A 27 16.00 3.44 17.00
CA PRO A 27 16.27 4.80 17.45
C PRO A 27 17.68 5.26 17.08
N ALA A 28 17.82 6.56 16.87
CA ALA A 28 19.09 7.24 16.71
C ALA A 28 19.82 7.37 18.06
N ALA A 29 20.58 6.36 18.41
CA ALA A 29 21.74 6.36 19.31
C ALA A 29 22.47 5.07 18.99
N ALA A 30 23.82 5.06 18.99
CA ALA A 30 24.63 3.90 18.62
C ALA A 30 24.00 2.60 19.12
N PRO A 31 23.63 1.68 18.26
CA PRO A 31 22.65 0.67 18.58
C PRO A 31 23.24 -0.48 19.39
N PRO A 32 22.50 -1.00 20.34
CA PRO A 32 22.41 -2.44 20.38
C PRO A 32 21.66 -2.86 19.12
N ALA A 33 22.12 -3.90 18.44
CA ALA A 33 21.57 -4.39 17.17
C ALA A 33 20.03 -4.30 17.19
N THR A 34 19.47 -3.43 16.37
CA THR A 34 18.05 -3.35 16.14
C THR A 34 17.58 -4.71 15.71
N ALA A 35 16.64 -5.26 16.44
CA ALA A 35 16.01 -6.51 16.07
C ALA A 35 15.35 -6.27 14.71
N ALA A 36 16.03 -6.65 13.62
CA ALA A 36 15.38 -6.86 12.34
C ALA A 36 14.15 -7.72 12.62
N ALA A 37 13.00 -7.38 12.02
CA ALA A 37 11.77 -8.15 12.19
C ALA A 37 12.14 -9.63 12.10
N GLN A 38 11.78 -10.41 13.11
CA GLN A 38 12.17 -11.82 13.13
C GLN A 38 11.58 -12.48 11.89
N PRO A 39 12.33 -13.34 11.18
CA PRO A 39 11.76 -14.10 10.08
C PRO A 39 10.46 -14.77 10.52
N LEU A 40 9.48 -14.80 9.64
CA LEU A 40 8.13 -15.29 9.93
C LEU A 40 8.14 -16.67 10.61
N GLU A 41 8.98 -17.59 10.11
CA GLU A 41 9.14 -18.94 10.67
C GLU A 41 9.70 -18.90 12.12
N THR A 42 10.64 -18.01 12.37
CA THR A 42 11.25 -17.84 13.72
C THR A 42 10.21 -17.33 14.71
N LEU A 43 9.39 -16.37 14.30
CA LEU A 43 8.31 -15.84 15.13
C LEU A 43 7.24 -16.89 15.41
N GLN A 44 6.86 -17.68 14.41
CA GLN A 44 5.93 -18.80 14.58
C GLN A 44 6.47 -19.85 15.56
N GLU A 45 7.74 -20.23 15.46
CA GLU A 45 8.36 -21.19 16.39
C GLU A 45 8.46 -20.62 17.82
N ARG A 46 8.73 -19.31 17.96
CA ARG A 46 8.70 -18.63 19.25
C ARG A 46 7.31 -18.72 19.88
N LEU A 47 6.25 -18.46 19.12
CA LEU A 47 4.88 -18.45 19.60
C LEU A 47 4.35 -19.85 19.96
N LYS A 48 4.85 -20.93 19.35
CA LYS A 48 4.58 -22.29 19.80
C LYS A 48 5.10 -22.54 21.23
N ARG A 49 6.22 -21.93 21.59
CA ARG A 49 6.82 -22.05 22.93
C ARG A 49 6.24 -21.04 23.94
N LEU A 50 5.81 -19.88 23.45
CA LEU A 50 5.27 -18.78 24.25
C LEU A 50 3.85 -18.42 23.78
N PRO A 51 2.85 -19.29 23.92
CA PRO A 51 1.52 -19.09 23.34
C PRO A 51 0.72 -17.94 23.98
N ARG A 52 1.18 -17.41 25.12
CA ARG A 52 0.56 -16.26 25.82
C ARG A 52 1.26 -14.92 25.53
N ASP A 53 2.18 -14.87 24.58
CA ASP A 53 2.83 -13.65 24.13
C ASP A 53 1.91 -12.85 23.17
N HIS A 54 1.03 -12.02 23.75
CA HIS A 54 0.05 -11.22 22.96
C HIS A 54 0.75 -10.28 21.96
N ARG A 55 1.91 -9.68 22.34
CA ARG A 55 2.66 -8.81 21.43
C ARG A 55 3.30 -9.57 20.28
N GLY A 56 3.80 -10.77 20.55
CA GLY A 56 4.30 -11.66 19.50
C GLY A 56 3.18 -12.08 18.52
N TRP A 57 1.97 -12.36 19.01
CA TRP A 57 0.83 -12.62 18.13
C TRP A 57 0.41 -11.39 17.33
N ALA A 58 0.48 -10.18 17.91
CA ALA A 58 0.23 -8.92 17.21
C ALA A 58 1.28 -8.68 16.10
N GLU A 59 2.57 -8.92 16.39
CA GLU A 59 3.65 -8.86 15.42
C GLU A 59 3.41 -9.85 14.26
N LEU A 60 3.02 -11.10 14.56
CA LEU A 60 2.70 -12.11 13.55
C LEU A 60 1.53 -11.68 12.65
N ALA A 61 0.50 -11.07 13.24
CA ALA A 61 -0.63 -10.53 12.48
C ALA A 61 -0.18 -9.44 11.51
N SER A 62 0.66 -8.51 11.96
CA SER A 62 1.20 -7.44 11.11
C SER A 62 2.08 -8.00 9.99
N GLN A 63 2.95 -8.98 10.28
CA GLN A 63 3.76 -9.64 9.25
C GLN A 63 2.90 -10.36 8.20
N TYR A 64 1.79 -10.98 8.59
CA TYR A 64 0.87 -11.58 7.62
C TYR A 64 0.17 -10.53 6.75
N VAL A 65 -0.20 -9.36 7.29
CA VAL A 65 -0.73 -8.25 6.48
C VAL A 65 0.30 -7.80 5.45
N ASP A 66 1.57 -7.69 5.84
CA ASP A 66 2.66 -7.35 4.92
C ASP A 66 2.86 -8.43 3.85
N GLN A 67 2.79 -9.71 4.22
CA GLN A 67 2.87 -10.81 3.24
C GLN A 67 1.72 -10.78 2.23
N ALA A 68 0.48 -10.51 2.68
CA ALA A 68 -0.66 -10.36 1.76
C ALA A 68 -0.38 -9.28 0.70
N ARG A 69 0.19 -8.16 1.13
CA ARG A 69 0.53 -7.03 0.27
C ARG A 69 1.65 -7.33 -0.72
N VAL A 70 2.74 -7.96 -0.24
CA VAL A 70 3.92 -8.25 -1.06
C VAL A 70 3.66 -9.35 -2.08
N THR A 71 2.88 -10.37 -1.68
CA THR A 71 2.61 -11.55 -2.53
C THR A 71 1.33 -11.44 -3.34
N GLY A 72 0.40 -10.54 -2.96
CA GLY A 72 -0.95 -10.49 -3.53
C GLY A 72 -1.80 -11.71 -3.18
N ASP A 73 -1.35 -12.57 -2.24
CA ASP A 73 -2.11 -13.73 -1.77
C ASP A 73 -3.04 -13.32 -0.61
N PRO A 74 -4.36 -13.25 -0.86
CA PRO A 74 -5.31 -12.81 0.15
C PRO A 74 -5.48 -13.82 1.31
N SER A 75 -4.98 -15.04 1.19
CA SER A 75 -5.02 -16.03 2.27
C SER A 75 -4.25 -15.58 3.52
N TYR A 76 -3.26 -14.69 3.34
CA TYR A 76 -2.54 -14.10 4.45
C TYR A 76 -3.41 -13.18 5.32
N TYR A 77 -4.46 -12.53 4.79
CA TYR A 77 -5.41 -11.80 5.63
C TYR A 77 -6.19 -12.71 6.59
N VAL A 78 -6.50 -13.93 6.15
CA VAL A 78 -7.14 -14.93 7.02
C VAL A 78 -6.19 -15.37 8.14
N LYS A 79 -4.92 -15.57 7.82
CA LYS A 79 -3.88 -15.89 8.81
C LYS A 79 -3.67 -14.73 9.79
N ALA A 80 -3.62 -13.49 9.27
CA ALA A 80 -3.51 -12.27 10.08
C ALA A 80 -4.68 -12.14 11.06
N GLU A 81 -5.91 -12.42 10.62
CA GLU A 81 -7.08 -12.41 11.48
C GLU A 81 -6.99 -13.44 12.61
N GLY A 82 -6.52 -14.65 12.31
CA GLY A 82 -6.30 -15.69 13.33
C GLY A 82 -5.31 -15.24 14.39
N ALA A 83 -4.17 -14.69 13.99
CA ALA A 83 -3.15 -14.18 14.90
C ALA A 83 -3.66 -12.96 15.71
N ALA A 84 -4.31 -12.00 15.05
CA ALA A 84 -4.87 -10.81 15.70
C ALA A 84 -5.98 -11.16 16.72
N ARG A 85 -6.80 -12.17 16.41
CA ARG A 85 -7.83 -12.69 17.34
C ARG A 85 -7.18 -13.34 18.57
N THR A 86 -6.13 -14.12 18.39
CA THR A 86 -5.37 -14.72 19.50
C THR A 86 -4.76 -13.63 20.37
N ALA A 87 -4.11 -12.63 19.78
CA ALA A 87 -3.55 -11.50 20.52
C ALA A 87 -4.62 -10.76 21.35
N ALA A 88 -5.74 -10.43 20.73
CA ALA A 88 -6.85 -9.73 21.38
C ALA A 88 -7.55 -10.56 22.47
N GLY A 89 -7.56 -11.89 22.37
CA GLY A 89 -8.05 -12.78 23.42
C GLY A 89 -7.14 -12.80 24.66
N LEU A 90 -5.87 -12.43 24.51
CA LEU A 90 -4.91 -12.35 25.61
C LEU A 90 -4.86 -10.97 26.25
N ASP A 91 -4.82 -9.92 25.44
CA ASP A 91 -4.86 -8.52 25.90
C ASP A 91 -5.53 -7.63 24.82
N PRO A 92 -6.82 -7.33 24.94
CA PRO A 92 -7.57 -6.60 23.91
C PRO A 92 -7.26 -5.10 23.83
N ASP A 93 -6.64 -4.52 24.87
CA ASP A 93 -6.40 -3.09 25.02
C ASP A 93 -4.93 -2.70 24.88
N ASP A 94 -4.04 -3.68 24.73
CA ASP A 94 -2.61 -3.43 24.44
C ASP A 94 -2.44 -2.65 23.13
N ASP A 95 -1.58 -1.65 23.11
CA ASP A 95 -1.38 -0.74 21.98
C ASP A 95 -0.89 -1.47 20.71
N ALA A 96 -0.01 -2.47 20.86
CA ALA A 96 0.48 -3.26 19.74
C ALA A 96 -0.61 -4.16 19.16
N VAL A 97 -1.45 -4.75 20.01
CA VAL A 97 -2.62 -5.56 19.59
C VAL A 97 -3.64 -4.71 18.83
N LEU A 98 -3.96 -3.53 19.35
CA LEU A 98 -4.85 -2.58 18.69
C LEU A 98 -4.28 -2.12 17.36
N THR A 99 -2.96 -1.83 17.29
CA THR A 99 -2.27 -1.41 16.06
C THR A 99 -2.30 -2.51 15.00
N ALA A 100 -2.00 -3.76 15.37
CA ALA A 100 -2.05 -4.89 14.42
C ALA A 100 -3.46 -5.13 13.87
N ARG A 101 -4.49 -5.02 14.72
CA ARG A 101 -5.89 -5.11 14.29
C ARG A 101 -6.27 -3.96 13.37
N ALA A 102 -5.80 -2.74 13.67
CA ALA A 102 -6.01 -1.58 12.80
C ALA A 102 -5.34 -1.78 11.42
N ALA A 103 -4.10 -2.30 11.40
CA ALA A 103 -3.38 -2.60 10.16
C ALA A 103 -4.12 -3.67 9.32
N LEU A 104 -4.68 -4.71 9.96
CA LEU A 104 -5.50 -5.71 9.28
C LEU A 104 -6.77 -5.09 8.68
N ALA A 105 -7.47 -4.27 9.45
CA ALA A 105 -8.67 -3.57 8.97
C ALA A 105 -8.33 -2.66 7.78
N ALA A 106 -7.23 -1.90 7.86
CA ALA A 106 -6.75 -1.07 6.73
C ALA A 106 -6.41 -1.91 5.50
N GLY A 107 -5.74 -3.06 5.68
CA GLY A 107 -5.42 -3.99 4.59
C GLY A 107 -6.66 -4.59 3.91
N ARG A 108 -7.79 -4.65 4.62
CA ARG A 108 -9.10 -5.06 4.09
C ARG A 108 -9.96 -3.90 3.57
N HIS A 109 -9.41 -2.69 3.56
CA HIS A 109 -10.10 -1.45 3.21
C HIS A 109 -11.27 -1.10 4.16
N GLU A 110 -11.23 -1.55 5.41
CA GLU A 110 -12.18 -1.21 6.47
C GLU A 110 -11.66 0.04 7.21
N PHE A 111 -11.53 1.16 6.49
CA PHE A 111 -10.77 2.33 6.97
C PHE A 111 -11.40 3.01 8.20
N ALA A 112 -12.73 2.99 8.33
CA ALA A 112 -13.41 3.51 9.52
C ALA A 112 -13.04 2.70 10.78
N GLU A 113 -13.02 1.37 10.68
CA GLU A 113 -12.58 0.49 11.77
C GLU A 113 -11.10 0.62 12.05
N ALA A 114 -10.27 0.74 11.00
CA ALA A 114 -8.84 0.99 11.14
C ALA A 114 -8.57 2.29 11.91
N ALA A 115 -9.24 3.40 11.56
CA ALA A 115 -9.10 4.68 12.26
C ALA A 115 -9.55 4.58 13.73
N ARG A 116 -10.64 3.86 14.00
CA ARG A 116 -11.17 3.65 15.36
C ARG A 116 -10.18 2.86 16.23
N LEU A 117 -9.65 1.77 15.71
CA LEU A 117 -8.68 0.91 16.42
C LEU A 117 -7.33 1.62 16.61
N ALA A 118 -6.81 2.27 15.58
CA ALA A 118 -5.57 3.05 15.66
C ALA A 118 -5.71 4.24 16.62
N GLY A 119 -6.87 4.90 16.65
CA GLY A 119 -7.17 5.94 17.64
C GLY A 119 -7.13 5.43 19.08
N ARG A 120 -7.65 4.21 19.34
CA ARG A 120 -7.53 3.54 20.64
C ARG A 120 -6.08 3.19 20.97
N ALA A 121 -5.32 2.68 19.99
CA ALA A 121 -3.90 2.39 20.16
C ALA A 121 -3.10 3.63 20.55
N VAL A 122 -3.34 4.77 19.88
CA VAL A 122 -2.73 6.07 20.22
C VAL A 122 -3.15 6.55 21.61
N ALA A 123 -4.40 6.33 22.01
CA ALA A 123 -4.86 6.68 23.37
C ALA A 123 -4.20 5.80 24.44
N ALA A 124 -3.98 4.50 24.16
CA ALA A 124 -3.28 3.59 25.07
C ALA A 124 -1.77 3.90 25.13
N ASN A 125 -1.16 4.24 24.00
CA ASN A 125 0.26 4.62 23.93
C ASN A 125 0.48 5.77 22.94
N PRO A 126 0.50 7.04 23.43
CA PRO A 126 0.72 8.22 22.58
C PRO A 126 2.13 8.30 21.94
N TYR A 127 3.04 7.42 22.33
CA TYR A 127 4.41 7.35 21.81
C TYR A 127 4.59 6.25 20.75
N SER A 128 3.55 5.54 20.37
CA SER A 128 3.59 4.53 19.32
C SER A 128 3.58 5.15 17.93
N ALA A 129 4.76 5.32 17.32
CA ALA A 129 4.88 5.81 15.94
C ALA A 129 4.09 4.92 14.96
N ALA A 130 4.08 3.60 15.16
CA ALA A 130 3.34 2.65 14.36
C ALA A 130 1.82 2.92 14.41
N ALA A 131 1.25 3.14 15.60
CA ALA A 131 -0.16 3.47 15.77
C ALA A 131 -0.53 4.78 15.06
N HIS A 132 0.33 5.82 15.18
CA HIS A 132 0.15 7.07 14.46
C HIS A 132 0.22 6.88 12.95
N GLY A 133 1.11 6.01 12.44
CA GLY A 133 1.21 5.68 11.03
C GLY A 133 -0.08 5.05 10.48
N VAL A 134 -0.62 4.03 11.14
CA VAL A 134 -1.88 3.40 10.74
C VAL A 134 -3.06 4.38 10.83
N LEU A 135 -3.08 5.24 11.86
CA LEU A 135 -4.10 6.28 12.01
C LEU A 135 -4.03 7.31 10.88
N ALA A 136 -2.82 7.71 10.49
CA ALA A 136 -2.62 8.64 9.36
C ALA A 136 -3.14 8.04 8.05
N ASP A 137 -2.77 6.78 7.76
CA ASP A 137 -3.19 6.09 6.55
C ASP A 137 -4.72 5.95 6.49
N ALA A 138 -5.35 5.48 7.57
CA ALA A 138 -6.80 5.31 7.65
C ALA A 138 -7.55 6.65 7.49
N ARG A 139 -7.08 7.73 8.14
CA ARG A 139 -7.68 9.06 8.01
C ARG A 139 -7.51 9.64 6.61
N THR A 140 -6.38 9.38 5.95
CA THR A 140 -6.17 9.78 4.56
C THR A 140 -7.24 9.15 3.66
N GLN A 141 -7.48 7.85 3.81
CA GLN A 141 -8.50 7.13 3.03
C GLN A 141 -9.94 7.60 3.32
N LEU A 142 -10.20 8.09 4.52
CA LEU A 142 -11.48 8.67 4.92
C LEU A 142 -11.62 10.16 4.55
N GLY A 143 -10.61 10.78 3.91
CA GLY A 143 -10.64 12.19 3.55
C GLY A 143 -10.37 13.17 4.71
N ASP A 144 -10.10 12.69 5.93
CA ASP A 144 -9.67 13.54 7.05
C ASP A 144 -8.18 13.93 6.90
N LEU A 145 -7.88 14.69 5.85
CA LEU A 145 -6.51 15.10 5.53
C LEU A 145 -5.84 15.90 6.66
N LYS A 146 -6.64 16.68 7.42
CA LYS A 146 -6.10 17.45 8.56
C LYS A 146 -5.74 16.53 9.73
N GLY A 147 -6.56 15.53 10.00
CA GLY A 147 -6.29 14.54 11.03
C GLY A 147 -5.14 13.61 10.64
N ALA A 148 -5.05 13.24 9.37
CA ALA A 148 -3.93 12.48 8.83
C ALA A 148 -2.61 13.24 8.98
N ALA A 149 -2.56 14.53 8.59
CA ALA A 149 -1.36 15.36 8.72
C ALA A 149 -0.87 15.42 10.17
N ARG A 150 -1.76 15.68 11.15
CA ARG A 150 -1.37 15.67 12.57
C ARG A 150 -0.78 14.34 13.04
N ALA A 151 -1.30 13.22 12.54
CA ALA A 151 -0.78 11.90 12.87
C ALA A 151 0.61 11.68 12.23
N VAL A 152 0.82 12.14 11.00
CA VAL A 152 2.13 12.12 10.33
C VAL A 152 3.14 13.00 11.06
N ASP A 153 2.77 14.23 11.44
CA ASP A 153 3.63 15.14 12.19
C ASP A 153 4.09 14.47 13.51
N ARG A 154 3.15 13.85 14.21
CA ARG A 154 3.48 13.14 15.44
C ARG A 154 4.40 11.93 15.19
N MET A 155 4.18 11.20 14.09
CA MET A 155 5.07 10.09 13.71
C MET A 155 6.50 10.60 13.40
N LEU A 156 6.63 11.73 12.70
CA LEU A 156 7.92 12.37 12.42
C LEU A 156 8.66 12.80 13.70
N GLU A 157 7.93 13.33 14.69
CA GLU A 157 8.52 13.71 15.98
C GLU A 157 9.01 12.50 16.79
N LEU A 158 8.25 11.40 16.75
CA LEU A 158 8.55 10.20 17.54
C LEU A 158 9.63 9.35 16.89
N GLN A 159 9.57 9.19 15.58
CA GLN A 159 10.41 8.27 14.85
C GLN A 159 10.56 8.73 13.39
N PRO A 160 11.43 9.76 13.15
CA PRO A 160 11.79 10.12 11.79
C PRO A 160 12.44 8.92 11.09
N GLY A 161 12.15 8.74 9.80
CA GLY A 161 12.68 7.65 9.01
C GLY A 161 11.86 7.41 7.74
N VAL A 162 12.24 6.42 6.94
CA VAL A 162 11.62 6.12 5.63
C VAL A 162 10.09 6.09 5.71
N ALA A 163 9.53 5.39 6.69
CA ALA A 163 8.08 5.24 6.83
C ALA A 163 7.37 6.56 7.15
N ALA A 164 7.96 7.42 7.99
CA ALA A 164 7.40 8.72 8.34
C ALA A 164 7.53 9.72 7.20
N PHE A 165 8.72 9.78 6.57
CA PHE A 165 8.97 10.67 5.43
C PHE A 165 8.11 10.32 4.21
N ALA A 166 7.91 9.02 3.92
CA ALA A 166 7.03 8.60 2.82
C ALA A 166 5.58 9.08 3.02
N ARG A 167 5.05 8.99 4.25
CA ARG A 167 3.71 9.51 4.58
C ARG A 167 3.64 11.03 4.52
N ALA A 168 4.69 11.72 4.98
CA ALA A 168 4.79 13.17 4.88
C ALA A 168 4.84 13.64 3.42
N SER A 169 5.56 12.91 2.56
CA SER A 169 5.58 13.14 1.12
C SER A 169 4.18 13.03 0.53
N TYR A 170 3.48 11.93 0.79
CA TYR A 170 2.12 11.75 0.27
C TYR A 170 1.14 12.80 0.80
N ALA A 171 1.22 13.15 2.08
CA ALA A 171 0.42 14.22 2.65
C ALA A 171 0.72 15.59 2.01
N ALA A 172 1.96 15.86 1.58
CA ALA A 172 2.33 17.06 0.83
C ALA A 172 1.76 17.03 -0.59
N GLU A 173 1.87 15.89 -1.27
CA GLU A 173 1.33 15.68 -2.62
C GLU A 173 -0.19 15.90 -2.67
N LEU A 174 -0.95 15.35 -1.71
CA LEU A 174 -2.40 15.55 -1.59
C LEU A 174 -2.80 17.02 -1.39
N ARG A 175 -1.89 17.85 -0.91
CA ARG A 175 -2.09 19.31 -0.78
C ARG A 175 -1.59 20.09 -1.99
N GLY A 176 -1.05 19.43 -3.01
CA GLY A 176 -0.45 20.05 -4.19
C GLY A 176 0.97 20.60 -3.94
N ASP A 177 1.58 20.35 -2.79
CA ASP A 177 2.97 20.74 -2.48
C ASP A 177 3.97 19.73 -3.06
N GLN A 178 4.20 19.83 -4.37
CA GLN A 178 5.09 18.93 -5.09
C GLN A 178 6.55 19.02 -4.62
N ASP A 179 7.00 20.24 -4.26
CA ASP A 179 8.36 20.44 -3.76
C ASP A 179 8.53 19.84 -2.35
N GLY A 180 7.52 19.99 -1.50
CA GLY A 180 7.46 19.35 -0.19
C GLY A 180 7.46 17.82 -0.31
N ALA A 181 6.64 17.28 -1.20
CA ALA A 181 6.58 15.83 -1.46
C ALA A 181 7.95 15.28 -1.87
N ARG A 182 8.61 15.95 -2.80
CA ARG A 182 9.96 15.58 -3.25
C ARG A 182 10.97 15.63 -2.11
N ARG A 183 11.03 16.73 -1.35
CA ARG A 183 11.97 16.86 -0.23
C ARG A 183 11.82 15.76 0.80
N TYR A 184 10.59 15.38 1.15
CA TYR A 184 10.38 14.27 2.09
C TYR A 184 10.84 12.92 1.53
N LEU A 185 10.66 12.65 0.22
CA LEU A 185 11.21 11.43 -0.39
C LEU A 185 12.74 11.48 -0.50
N GLU A 186 13.34 12.65 -0.67
CA GLU A 186 14.80 12.80 -0.61
C GLU A 186 15.32 12.48 0.80
N TYR A 187 14.69 12.95 1.87
CA TYR A 187 15.03 12.55 3.24
C TYR A 187 14.83 11.05 3.46
N ALA A 188 13.74 10.48 2.95
CA ALA A 188 13.55 9.04 3.01
C ALA A 188 14.64 8.27 2.25
N HIS A 189 15.11 8.80 1.11
CA HIS A 189 16.17 8.18 0.31
C HIS A 189 17.53 8.24 1.00
N GLU A 190 17.84 9.34 1.71
CA GLU A 190 19.05 9.50 2.49
C GLU A 190 19.08 8.55 3.71
N ASP A 191 17.92 8.30 4.32
CA ASP A 191 17.78 7.40 5.46
C ASP A 191 17.70 5.91 5.05
N ALA A 192 17.34 5.62 3.81
CA ALA A 192 17.18 4.26 3.31
C ALA A 192 18.53 3.58 3.06
N TRP A 193 18.76 2.44 3.72
CA TRP A 193 19.97 1.62 3.53
C TRP A 193 19.66 0.17 3.16
N LEU A 194 18.44 -0.31 3.44
CA LEU A 194 18.01 -1.64 3.02
C LEU A 194 17.61 -1.63 1.54
N PRO A 195 17.92 -2.68 0.75
CA PRO A 195 17.51 -2.77 -0.64
C PRO A 195 16.01 -2.56 -0.87
N ALA A 196 15.17 -3.10 0.01
CA ALA A 196 13.71 -2.94 -0.06
C ALA A 196 13.27 -1.49 0.14
N ASP A 197 13.87 -0.77 1.11
CA ASP A 197 13.58 0.64 1.37
C ASP A 197 14.03 1.52 0.22
N LEU A 198 15.24 1.26 -0.31
CA LEU A 198 15.75 1.96 -1.49
C LEU A 198 14.85 1.75 -2.71
N ALA A 199 14.38 0.52 -2.95
CA ALA A 199 13.48 0.24 -4.05
C ALA A 199 12.15 0.97 -3.88
N TYR A 200 11.60 0.94 -2.68
CA TYR A 200 10.36 1.63 -2.31
C TYR A 200 10.46 3.15 -2.54
N VAL A 201 11.44 3.81 -1.94
CA VAL A 201 11.59 5.28 -2.04
C VAL A 201 11.86 5.71 -3.48
N ARG A 202 12.72 5.01 -4.19
CA ARG A 202 13.03 5.29 -5.61
C ARG A 202 11.81 5.10 -6.50
N HIS A 203 10.96 4.13 -6.20
CA HIS A 203 9.69 3.97 -6.90
C HIS A 203 8.82 5.23 -6.73
N TYR A 204 8.62 5.74 -5.51
CA TYR A 204 7.80 6.93 -5.28
C TYR A 204 8.40 8.23 -5.83
N LEU A 205 9.73 8.36 -5.88
CA LEU A 205 10.38 9.43 -6.64
C LEU A 205 10.06 9.32 -8.15
N GLY A 206 9.95 8.09 -8.66
CA GLY A 206 9.48 7.83 -10.00
C GLY A 206 8.00 8.19 -10.22
N GLU A 207 7.13 7.87 -9.25
CA GLU A 207 5.71 8.24 -9.31
C GLU A 207 5.53 9.77 -9.32
N LEU A 208 6.23 10.53 -8.46
CA LEU A 208 6.18 12.00 -8.49
C LEU A 208 6.58 12.56 -9.85
N ALA A 209 7.65 12.02 -10.47
CA ALA A 209 8.06 12.45 -11.80
C ALA A 209 7.02 12.06 -12.87
N LEU A 210 6.41 10.88 -12.75
CA LEU A 210 5.36 10.42 -13.66
C LEU A 210 4.12 11.32 -13.59
N HIS A 211 3.70 11.73 -12.39
CA HIS A 211 2.53 12.57 -12.17
C HIS A 211 2.66 13.96 -12.83
N VAL A 212 3.88 14.50 -12.92
CA VAL A 212 4.12 15.76 -13.64
C VAL A 212 4.49 15.55 -15.11
N GLY A 213 4.43 14.31 -15.63
CA GLY A 213 4.69 13.98 -17.02
C GLY A 213 6.17 13.88 -17.40
N ASP A 214 7.10 13.93 -16.43
CA ASP A 214 8.53 13.74 -16.69
C ASP A 214 8.87 12.24 -16.80
N LEU A 215 8.55 11.67 -17.98
CA LEU A 215 8.74 10.25 -18.25
C LEU A 215 10.21 9.82 -18.20
N ALA A 216 11.15 10.72 -18.52
CA ALA A 216 12.58 10.40 -18.51
C ALA A 216 13.09 10.20 -17.08
N THR A 217 12.79 11.14 -16.19
CA THR A 217 13.11 11.05 -14.77
C THR A 217 12.38 9.88 -14.10
N ALA A 218 11.10 9.65 -14.41
CA ALA A 218 10.34 8.52 -13.89
C ALA A 218 10.99 7.17 -14.23
N ARG A 219 11.32 6.94 -15.50
CA ARG A 219 12.02 5.72 -15.96
C ARG A 219 13.37 5.52 -15.25
N SER A 220 14.13 6.61 -15.07
CA SER A 220 15.41 6.55 -14.36
C SER A 220 15.25 6.08 -12.92
N TRP A 221 14.27 6.62 -12.19
CA TRP A 221 14.00 6.23 -10.80
C TRP A 221 13.49 4.80 -10.69
N TYR A 222 12.57 4.35 -11.56
CA TYR A 222 12.13 2.96 -11.56
C TYR A 222 13.26 1.99 -11.89
N ALA A 223 14.17 2.35 -12.81
CA ALA A 223 15.34 1.53 -13.09
C ALA A 223 16.26 1.40 -11.87
N ARG A 224 16.50 2.50 -11.14
CA ARG A 224 17.28 2.49 -9.89
C ARG A 224 16.57 1.71 -8.77
N ALA A 225 15.24 1.73 -8.72
CA ALA A 225 14.47 0.91 -7.80
C ALA A 225 14.69 -0.58 -8.06
N LEU A 226 14.58 -1.01 -9.33
CA LEU A 226 14.84 -2.40 -9.75
C LEU A 226 16.31 -2.82 -9.66
N GLN A 227 17.26 -1.88 -9.66
CA GLN A 227 18.66 -2.17 -9.34
C GLN A 227 18.85 -2.49 -7.85
N ALA A 228 18.11 -1.83 -6.97
CA ALA A 228 18.14 -2.10 -5.53
C ALA A 228 17.43 -3.42 -5.19
N ASP A 229 16.26 -3.62 -5.74
CA ASP A 229 15.48 -4.86 -5.60
C ASP A 229 14.85 -5.27 -6.95
N PRO A 230 15.44 -6.25 -7.67
CA PRO A 230 14.88 -6.75 -8.93
C PRO A 230 13.50 -7.39 -8.82
N SER A 231 13.07 -7.75 -7.60
CA SER A 231 11.76 -8.33 -7.33
C SER A 231 10.66 -7.30 -7.07
N PHE A 232 11.00 -6.02 -6.91
CA PHE A 232 10.07 -4.96 -6.55
C PHE A 232 9.09 -4.65 -7.69
N THR A 233 8.00 -5.41 -7.75
CA THR A 233 6.99 -5.37 -8.82
C THR A 233 6.37 -3.98 -9.04
N PRO A 234 6.14 -3.11 -8.03
CA PRO A 234 5.60 -1.77 -8.28
C PRO A 234 6.47 -0.92 -9.21
N ALA A 235 7.81 -0.98 -9.09
CA ALA A 235 8.69 -0.25 -10.00
C ALA A 235 8.65 -0.82 -11.44
N LEU A 236 8.45 -2.13 -11.60
CA LEU A 236 8.25 -2.73 -12.90
C LEU A 236 6.94 -2.25 -13.56
N ALA A 237 5.86 -2.12 -12.77
CA ALA A 237 4.60 -1.55 -13.22
C ALA A 237 4.75 -0.05 -13.57
N GLY A 238 5.52 0.71 -12.79
CA GLY A 238 5.87 2.10 -13.10
C GLY A 238 6.59 2.24 -14.45
N GLN A 239 7.56 1.35 -14.75
CA GLN A 239 8.18 1.31 -16.07
C GLN A 239 7.19 1.00 -17.19
N ALA A 240 6.25 0.09 -16.96
CA ALA A 240 5.21 -0.25 -17.93
C ALA A 240 4.31 0.96 -18.21
N ARG A 241 3.84 1.68 -17.16
CA ARG A 241 3.06 2.92 -17.28
C ARG A 241 3.82 4.00 -18.04
N ALA A 242 5.09 4.25 -17.69
CA ALA A 242 5.92 5.23 -18.38
C ALA A 242 6.16 4.88 -19.86
N SER A 243 6.23 3.58 -20.21
CA SER A 243 6.32 3.12 -21.59
C SER A 243 5.01 3.33 -22.34
N ALA A 244 3.86 2.99 -21.72
CA ALA A 244 2.54 3.20 -22.30
C ALA A 244 2.23 4.67 -22.56
N LEU A 245 2.60 5.56 -21.62
CA LEU A 245 2.46 7.02 -21.75
C LEU A 245 3.38 7.58 -22.82
N GLY A 246 4.58 7.03 -22.96
CA GLY A 246 5.52 7.39 -24.03
C GLY A 246 5.20 6.83 -25.41
N GLY A 247 4.10 6.05 -25.53
CA GLY A 247 3.63 5.46 -26.79
C GLY A 247 4.28 4.14 -27.17
N ASP A 248 5.24 3.62 -26.40
CA ASP A 248 5.82 2.29 -26.61
C ASP A 248 4.93 1.20 -25.99
N LEU A 249 3.81 0.93 -26.70
CA LEU A 249 2.81 -0.04 -26.26
C LEU A 249 3.37 -1.48 -26.25
N ARG A 250 4.32 -1.81 -27.13
CA ARG A 250 4.93 -3.13 -27.16
C ARG A 250 5.74 -3.38 -25.88
N GLN A 251 6.62 -2.44 -25.54
CA GLN A 251 7.41 -2.53 -24.32
C GLN A 251 6.50 -2.54 -23.07
N ALA A 252 5.44 -1.71 -23.07
CA ALA A 252 4.48 -1.68 -21.96
C ALA A 252 3.81 -3.05 -21.76
N LEU A 253 3.36 -3.71 -22.83
CA LEU A 253 2.73 -5.04 -22.77
C LEU A 253 3.71 -6.10 -22.24
N ASP A 254 4.96 -6.12 -22.71
CA ASP A 254 5.99 -7.05 -22.23
C ASP A 254 6.26 -6.87 -20.72
N LEU A 255 6.31 -5.61 -20.26
CA LEU A 255 6.51 -5.28 -18.85
C LEU A 255 5.29 -5.68 -18.01
N TYR A 256 4.06 -5.34 -18.45
CA TYR A 256 2.84 -5.74 -17.74
C TYR A 256 2.66 -7.27 -17.68
N GLN A 257 3.04 -8.00 -18.72
CA GLN A 257 3.01 -9.47 -18.67
C GLN A 257 3.90 -10.00 -17.54
N ARG A 258 5.07 -9.40 -17.33
CA ARG A 258 5.95 -9.74 -16.21
C ARG A 258 5.37 -9.32 -14.87
N VAL A 259 4.73 -8.16 -14.79
CA VAL A 259 4.05 -7.64 -13.59
C VAL A 259 2.95 -8.63 -13.16
N VAL A 260 1.99 -8.94 -14.03
CA VAL A 260 0.84 -9.79 -13.68
C VAL A 260 1.22 -11.25 -13.44
N THR A 261 2.33 -11.71 -14.03
CA THR A 261 2.88 -13.04 -13.73
C THR A 261 3.43 -13.12 -12.31
N ARG A 262 4.00 -12.02 -11.79
CA ARG A 262 4.58 -11.96 -10.45
C ARG A 262 3.54 -11.63 -9.38
N LEU A 263 2.69 -10.66 -9.69
CA LEU A 263 1.76 -10.06 -8.73
C LEU A 263 0.46 -9.67 -9.47
N PRO A 264 -0.49 -10.60 -9.62
CA PRO A 264 -1.72 -10.40 -10.39
C PRO A 264 -2.77 -9.58 -9.60
N LEU A 265 -2.42 -8.38 -9.13
CA LEU A 265 -3.37 -7.50 -8.48
C LEU A 265 -4.41 -6.98 -9.49
N PRO A 266 -5.68 -6.76 -9.08
CA PRO A 266 -6.73 -6.23 -9.93
C PRO A 266 -6.31 -5.01 -10.74
N GLN A 267 -5.67 -4.02 -10.09
CA GLN A 267 -5.18 -2.82 -10.75
C GLN A 267 -4.21 -3.11 -11.90
N TYR A 268 -3.24 -4.02 -11.73
CA TYR A 268 -2.27 -4.32 -12.79
C TYR A 268 -2.90 -5.09 -13.95
N LEU A 269 -3.91 -5.91 -13.65
CA LEU A 269 -4.68 -6.61 -14.67
C LEU A 269 -5.53 -5.64 -15.50
N VAL A 270 -6.12 -4.61 -14.86
CA VAL A 270 -6.85 -3.53 -15.55
C VAL A 270 -5.87 -2.70 -16.38
N GLU A 271 -4.78 -2.21 -15.81
CA GLU A 271 -3.75 -1.45 -16.52
C GLU A 271 -3.21 -2.20 -17.76
N GLN A 272 -2.93 -3.52 -17.63
CA GLN A 272 -2.52 -4.35 -18.77
C GLN A 272 -3.59 -4.39 -19.84
N GLY A 273 -4.85 -4.62 -19.47
CA GLY A 273 -5.97 -4.70 -20.41
C GLY A 273 -6.20 -3.39 -21.16
N GLU A 274 -6.04 -2.25 -20.49
CA GLU A 274 -6.14 -0.93 -21.12
C GLU A 274 -5.03 -0.69 -22.15
N VAL A 275 -3.81 -1.12 -21.85
CA VAL A 275 -2.71 -1.07 -22.83
C VAL A 275 -2.99 -1.99 -24.01
N GLN A 276 -3.59 -3.18 -23.77
CA GLN A 276 -4.04 -4.09 -24.84
C GLN A 276 -5.08 -3.41 -25.74
N ILE A 277 -6.10 -2.77 -25.15
CA ILE A 277 -7.13 -2.04 -25.89
C ILE A 277 -6.47 -0.92 -26.73
N LYS A 278 -5.56 -0.14 -26.12
CA LYS A 278 -4.83 0.92 -26.83
C LYS A 278 -3.98 0.39 -28.00
N ALA A 279 -3.48 -0.84 -27.87
CA ALA A 279 -2.76 -1.54 -28.93
C ALA A 279 -3.66 -2.25 -29.97
N GLY A 280 -4.99 -2.09 -29.89
CA GLY A 280 -5.96 -2.73 -30.78
C GLY A 280 -6.23 -4.21 -30.48
N LEU A 281 -5.83 -4.70 -29.30
CA LEU A 281 -6.06 -6.06 -28.86
C LEU A 281 -7.32 -6.15 -27.99
N ARG A 282 -7.82 -7.39 -27.80
CA ARG A 282 -8.95 -7.64 -26.90
C ARG A 282 -8.41 -8.27 -25.59
N PRO A 283 -8.61 -7.63 -24.42
CA PRO A 283 -8.20 -8.19 -23.15
C PRO A 283 -9.08 -9.38 -22.73
N ASP A 284 -8.46 -10.34 -22.03
CA ASP A 284 -9.18 -11.39 -21.32
C ASP A 284 -9.22 -11.06 -19.81
N TRP A 285 -10.43 -10.79 -19.31
CA TRP A 285 -10.66 -10.39 -17.93
C TRP A 285 -10.88 -11.56 -16.96
N THR A 286 -10.70 -12.81 -17.40
CA THR A 286 -10.96 -14.02 -16.59
C THR A 286 -10.13 -14.03 -15.32
N LEU A 287 -8.85 -13.66 -15.40
CA LEU A 287 -7.96 -13.61 -14.25
C LEU A 287 -8.34 -12.49 -13.27
N LEU A 288 -8.76 -11.33 -13.77
CA LEU A 288 -9.28 -10.24 -12.94
C LEU A 288 -10.50 -10.70 -12.12
N ASP A 289 -11.45 -11.35 -12.79
CA ASP A 289 -12.65 -11.86 -12.12
C ASP A 289 -12.32 -12.93 -11.05
N ALA A 290 -11.31 -13.77 -11.31
CA ALA A 290 -10.85 -14.77 -10.35
C ALA A 290 -10.19 -14.10 -9.13
N GLN A 291 -9.31 -13.13 -9.34
CA GLN A 291 -8.65 -12.40 -8.26
C GLN A 291 -9.65 -11.63 -7.40
N ARG A 292 -10.63 -10.97 -8.00
CA ARG A 292 -11.67 -10.25 -7.25
C ARG A 292 -12.51 -11.18 -6.37
N ARG A 293 -12.81 -12.40 -6.86
CA ARG A 293 -13.50 -13.41 -6.03
C ARG A 293 -12.66 -13.87 -4.85
N LEU A 294 -11.34 -14.06 -5.04
CA LEU A 294 -10.42 -14.45 -3.96
C LEU A 294 -10.29 -13.34 -2.90
N LEU A 295 -10.16 -12.08 -3.32
CA LEU A 295 -10.13 -10.93 -2.41
C LEU A 295 -11.42 -10.82 -1.60
N ALA A 296 -12.57 -10.91 -2.25
CA ALA A 296 -13.87 -10.87 -1.59
C ALA A 296 -14.03 -12.01 -0.57
N ALA A 297 -13.58 -13.23 -0.90
CA ALA A 297 -13.59 -14.38 0.01
C ALA A 297 -12.68 -14.18 1.23
N ALA A 298 -11.63 -13.37 1.12
CA ALA A 298 -10.74 -12.99 2.22
C ALA A 298 -11.22 -11.73 2.99
N GLY A 299 -12.40 -11.19 2.65
CA GLY A 299 -12.96 -10.00 3.29
C GLY A 299 -12.31 -8.68 2.84
N VAL A 300 -11.61 -8.68 1.70
CA VAL A 300 -11.00 -7.46 1.15
C VAL A 300 -12.00 -6.74 0.25
N GLY A 301 -12.29 -5.48 0.56
CA GLY A 301 -13.09 -4.59 -0.29
C GLY A 301 -12.31 -4.13 -1.52
N ASP A 302 -12.92 -4.18 -2.70
CA ASP A 302 -12.35 -3.71 -3.98
C ASP A 302 -13.39 -2.91 -4.78
N ASP A 303 -14.33 -2.26 -4.07
CA ASP A 303 -15.50 -1.69 -4.74
C ASP A 303 -15.15 -0.45 -5.57
N LEU A 304 -14.11 0.32 -5.20
CA LEU A 304 -13.69 1.48 -6.01
C LEU A 304 -13.10 1.04 -7.36
N THR A 305 -12.08 0.18 -7.35
CA THR A 305 -11.49 -0.37 -8.59
C THR A 305 -12.53 -1.13 -9.41
N ALA A 306 -13.46 -1.81 -8.72
CA ALA A 306 -14.58 -2.48 -9.36
C ALA A 306 -15.53 -1.50 -10.05
N ALA A 307 -15.86 -0.38 -9.40
CA ALA A 307 -16.74 0.64 -9.96
C ALA A 307 -16.12 1.26 -11.21
N GLU A 308 -14.85 1.64 -11.16
CA GLU A 308 -14.12 2.20 -12.30
C GLU A 308 -14.08 1.21 -13.48
N PHE A 309 -13.67 -0.03 -13.19
CA PHE A 309 -13.61 -1.08 -14.22
C PHE A 309 -14.96 -1.36 -14.87
N GLU A 310 -16.04 -1.47 -14.10
CA GLU A 310 -17.37 -1.70 -14.66
C GLU A 310 -17.86 -0.51 -15.47
N ALA A 311 -17.54 0.74 -15.06
CA ALA A 311 -17.90 1.95 -15.79
C ALA A 311 -17.22 2.03 -17.16
N ASP A 312 -15.94 1.66 -17.23
CA ASP A 312 -15.13 1.86 -18.43
C ASP A 312 -15.20 0.67 -19.39
N HIS A 313 -15.42 -0.55 -18.87
CA HIS A 313 -15.25 -1.77 -19.66
C HIS A 313 -16.45 -2.71 -19.70
N ARG A 314 -17.48 -2.53 -18.84
CA ARG A 314 -18.60 -3.48 -18.77
C ARG A 314 -19.97 -2.85 -18.60
N ASP A 315 -20.43 -2.68 -17.35
CA ASP A 315 -21.80 -2.35 -16.99
C ASP A 315 -21.87 -1.12 -16.07
N PRO A 316 -22.27 0.05 -16.61
CA PRO A 316 -22.37 1.28 -15.81
C PRO A 316 -23.35 1.19 -14.63
N GLU A 317 -24.38 0.33 -14.70
CA GLU A 317 -25.31 0.15 -13.58
C GLU A 317 -24.64 -0.62 -12.42
N ARG A 318 -23.79 -1.60 -12.76
CA ARG A 318 -22.95 -2.27 -11.76
C ARG A 318 -21.93 -1.33 -11.17
N ALA A 319 -21.32 -0.48 -11.98
CA ALA A 319 -20.41 0.56 -11.52
C ALA A 319 -21.05 1.45 -10.43
N VAL A 320 -22.28 1.92 -10.67
CA VAL A 320 -23.02 2.71 -9.67
C VAL A 320 -23.30 1.91 -8.38
N ARG A 321 -23.58 0.61 -8.49
CA ARG A 321 -23.78 -0.23 -7.28
C ARG A 321 -22.52 -0.33 -6.45
N TYR A 322 -21.36 -0.57 -7.08
CA TYR A 322 -20.06 -0.61 -6.40
C TYR A 322 -19.70 0.74 -5.79
N ALA A 323 -19.84 1.84 -6.54
CA ALA A 323 -19.57 3.19 -6.03
C ALA A 323 -20.44 3.55 -4.82
N ARG A 324 -21.72 3.15 -4.82
CA ARG A 324 -22.61 3.35 -3.67
C ARG A 324 -22.21 2.49 -2.47
N ALA A 325 -21.77 1.24 -2.69
CA ALA A 325 -21.30 0.37 -1.61
C ALA A 325 -20.02 0.94 -0.97
N GLU A 326 -19.10 1.46 -1.78
CA GLU A 326 -17.90 2.13 -1.31
C GLU A 326 -18.23 3.39 -0.50
N TYR A 327 -19.07 4.27 -1.05
CA TYR A 327 -19.51 5.48 -0.35
C TYR A 327 -20.23 5.19 0.98
N ALA A 328 -20.99 4.10 1.05
CA ALA A 328 -21.65 3.71 2.30
C ALA A 328 -20.67 3.25 3.39
N ARG A 329 -19.51 2.71 2.99
CA ARG A 329 -18.43 2.33 3.93
C ARG A 329 -17.53 3.50 4.30
N HIS A 330 -17.40 4.47 3.39
CA HIS A 330 -16.46 5.61 3.49
C HIS A 330 -17.17 6.90 3.04
N PRO A 331 -18.16 7.40 3.82
CA PRO A 331 -18.96 8.57 3.48
C PRO A 331 -18.18 9.89 3.54
#